data_e58030d78a5cf80f32f7a9e7ce415767
#
_entry.id   e58030d78a5cf80f32f7a9e7ce415767
#
_cell.length_a   1.000
_cell.length_b   1.000
_cell.length_c   1.000
_cell.angle_alpha   90.00
_cell.angle_beta   90.00
_cell.angle_gamma   90.00
#
_symmetry.space_group_name_H-M   'P 1'
#
loop_
_entity.id
_entity.type
_entity.pdbx_description
1 polymer ?
#
loop_
_entity_poly.entity_id
_entity_poly.type
_entity_poly.pdbx_seq_one_letter_code
_entity_poly.pdbx_strand_id
1 'polypeptide(L)'
;MILVHSDNKGLVLPPRVAQTQVVFVPITYKDDDMTVIHNKIEELTKTLKEAGVRVTFDDRENYNPGWKFNHWELKGIPIRLEMGKKDLEKQEVRLVRRDTGEKIQIKTDLLAVEIPRLLDQIHDDMYRKALQTRDDHMKVAYNWDDFMTALNGRNIVLTPWCDEGVQEELVKDKSKEESLKIMQEAGEDEDVLTGSAKTLCLPFEPIVPLKEGDKCFFTGKPAKVMALWGRSY
;
A
#
# COMPACT_ATOMS: atom_id res chain seq x y z
N MET A 1 -2.64 -6.99 0.99
CA MET A 1 -1.73 -6.13 1.77
C MET A 1 -0.38 -5.95 1.07
N ILE A 2 0.39 -7.01 0.81
CA ILE A 2 1.73 -6.91 0.16
C ILE A 2 1.66 -6.18 -1.18
N LEU A 3 0.79 -6.62 -2.10
CA LEU A 3 0.63 -6.01 -3.43
C LEU A 3 0.14 -4.54 -3.41
N VAL A 4 -0.48 -4.11 -2.31
CA VAL A 4 -1.06 -2.76 -2.21
C VAL A 4 -0.08 -1.77 -1.57
N HIS A 5 0.70 -2.21 -0.57
CA HIS A 5 1.49 -1.30 0.26
C HIS A 5 3.00 -1.45 0.11
N SER A 6 3.51 -2.61 -0.34
CA SER A 6 4.96 -2.84 -0.45
C SER A 6 5.58 -2.06 -1.60
N ASP A 7 6.87 -1.83 -1.51
CA ASP A 7 7.68 -1.13 -2.51
C ASP A 7 8.93 -1.95 -2.90
N ASN A 8 9.80 -1.39 -3.75
CA ASN A 8 11.02 -2.04 -4.20
C ASN A 8 12.09 -2.26 -3.09
N LYS A 9 11.85 -1.73 -1.88
CA LYS A 9 12.72 -1.90 -0.71
C LYS A 9 12.25 -3.01 0.22
N GLY A 10 11.06 -3.57 -0.02
CA GLY A 10 10.50 -4.65 0.78
C GLY A 10 9.06 -4.38 1.27
N LEU A 11 8.69 -5.03 2.37
CA LEU A 11 7.37 -4.88 2.96
C LEU A 11 7.16 -3.46 3.51
N VAL A 12 5.90 -3.00 3.43
CA VAL A 12 5.39 -1.84 4.18
C VAL A 12 4.14 -2.31 4.92
N LEU A 13 4.26 -2.48 6.24
CA LEU A 13 3.19 -3.06 7.04
C LEU A 13 2.35 -1.97 7.70
N PRO A 14 1.01 -2.01 7.56
CA PRO A 14 0.14 -1.15 8.36
C PRO A 14 0.39 -1.41 9.86
N PRO A 15 0.51 -0.36 10.69
CA PRO A 15 0.87 -0.51 12.10
C PRO A 15 0.00 -1.47 12.90
N ARG A 16 -1.31 -1.53 12.63
CA ARG A 16 -2.23 -2.43 13.34
C ARG A 16 -1.96 -3.92 13.06
N VAL A 17 -1.39 -4.23 11.89
CA VAL A 17 -1.10 -5.60 11.43
C VAL A 17 0.35 -6.01 11.75
N ALA A 18 1.28 -5.07 11.86
CA ALA A 18 2.68 -5.34 12.10
C ALA A 18 2.90 -6.06 13.43
N GLN A 19 3.60 -7.21 13.42
CA GLN A 19 3.98 -7.93 14.63
C GLN A 19 4.86 -7.07 15.54
N THR A 20 5.79 -6.35 14.96
CA THR A 20 6.60 -5.32 15.61
C THR A 20 6.26 -3.98 14.96
N GLN A 21 5.83 -3.01 15.76
CA GLN A 21 5.47 -1.67 15.27
C GLN A 21 6.67 -0.72 15.26
N VAL A 22 7.56 -0.89 16.22
CA VAL A 22 8.72 -0.04 16.43
C VAL A 22 9.95 -0.92 16.69
N VAL A 23 11.07 -0.57 16.05
CA VAL A 23 12.36 -1.15 16.37
C VAL A 23 13.33 -0.05 16.80
N PHE A 24 14.01 -0.26 17.94
CA PHE A 24 15.19 0.53 18.30
C PHE A 24 16.44 -0.06 17.68
N VAL A 25 17.26 0.79 17.06
CA VAL A 25 18.59 0.44 16.54
C VAL A 25 19.61 1.39 17.14
N PRO A 26 20.58 0.90 17.94
CA PRO A 26 21.64 1.71 18.48
C PRO A 26 22.63 2.13 17.38
N ILE A 27 23.09 3.36 17.44
CA ILE A 27 24.14 3.91 16.58
C ILE A 27 25.39 4.07 17.43
N THR A 28 26.29 3.11 17.33
CA THR A 28 27.49 3.06 18.16
C THR A 28 28.75 3.06 17.28
N TYR A 29 29.76 3.76 17.75
CA TYR A 29 31.11 3.78 17.19
C TYR A 29 32.06 3.06 18.14
N LYS A 30 33.29 2.71 17.67
CA LYS A 30 34.24 1.89 18.41
C LYS A 30 34.60 2.41 19.81
N ASP A 31 34.53 3.73 20.02
CA ASP A 31 34.91 4.40 21.26
C ASP A 31 33.73 4.81 22.13
N ASP A 32 32.50 4.43 21.76
CA ASP A 32 31.29 4.77 22.52
C ASP A 32 31.09 3.80 23.68
N ASP A 33 30.58 4.31 24.80
CA ASP A 33 30.10 3.47 25.89
C ASP A 33 28.75 2.85 25.50
N MET A 34 28.82 1.66 24.94
CA MET A 34 27.65 0.88 24.50
C MET A 34 26.65 0.65 25.65
N THR A 35 27.15 0.49 26.88
CA THR A 35 26.32 0.16 28.04
C THR A 35 25.33 1.26 28.36
N VAL A 36 25.77 2.52 28.32
CA VAL A 36 24.91 3.67 28.62
C VAL A 36 23.80 3.82 27.57
N ILE A 37 24.14 3.66 26.28
CA ILE A 37 23.17 3.74 25.18
C ILE A 37 22.17 2.59 25.28
N HIS A 38 22.61 1.37 25.51
CA HIS A 38 21.76 0.18 25.64
C HIS A 38 20.78 0.31 26.81
N ASN A 39 21.29 0.68 27.99
CA ASN A 39 20.43 0.88 29.17
C ASN A 39 19.33 1.92 28.91
N LYS A 40 19.65 3.01 28.22
CA LYS A 40 18.66 4.03 27.88
C LYS A 40 17.63 3.51 26.88
N ILE A 41 18.06 2.76 25.86
CA ILE A 41 17.13 2.14 24.89
C ILE A 41 16.23 1.11 25.58
N GLU A 42 16.73 0.31 26.52
CA GLU A 42 15.93 -0.63 27.31
C GLU A 42 14.86 0.08 28.14
N GLU A 43 15.22 1.17 28.83
CA GLU A 43 14.29 2.02 29.55
C GLU A 43 13.17 2.52 28.65
N LEU A 44 13.53 3.12 27.48
CA LEU A 44 12.56 3.63 26.52
C LEU A 44 11.72 2.52 25.88
N THR A 45 12.30 1.35 25.64
CA THR A 45 11.58 0.16 25.16
C THR A 45 10.52 -0.26 26.17
N LYS A 46 10.84 -0.26 27.47
CA LYS A 46 9.87 -0.56 28.52
C LYS A 46 8.74 0.45 28.54
N THR A 47 9.07 1.74 28.50
CA THR A 47 8.10 2.85 28.44
C THR A 47 7.13 2.69 27.28
N LEU A 48 7.63 2.37 26.08
CA LEU A 48 6.77 2.14 24.90
C LEU A 48 5.90 0.88 25.02
N LYS A 49 6.42 -0.20 25.62
CA LYS A 49 5.60 -1.41 25.91
C LYS A 49 4.46 -1.09 26.88
N GLU A 50 4.71 -0.30 27.92
CA GLU A 50 3.71 0.16 28.88
C GLU A 50 2.65 1.06 28.21
N ALA A 51 3.04 1.81 27.17
CA ALA A 51 2.12 2.57 26.31
C ALA A 51 1.38 1.72 25.26
N GLY A 52 1.50 0.38 25.32
CA GLY A 52 0.79 -0.55 24.43
C GLY A 52 1.44 -0.75 23.05
N VAL A 53 2.67 -0.28 22.84
CA VAL A 53 3.38 -0.40 21.56
C VAL A 53 4.14 -1.74 21.49
N ARG A 54 4.02 -2.45 20.38
CA ARG A 54 4.82 -3.65 20.09
C ARG A 54 6.21 -3.23 19.60
N VAL A 55 7.14 -3.12 20.54
CA VAL A 55 8.51 -2.61 20.30
C VAL A 55 9.55 -3.71 20.53
N THR A 56 10.58 -3.70 19.67
CA THR A 56 11.76 -4.55 19.76
C THR A 56 13.02 -3.70 19.81
N PHE A 57 13.98 -4.11 20.62
CA PHE A 57 15.33 -3.56 20.60
C PHE A 57 16.25 -4.51 19.83
N ASP A 58 16.94 -4.01 18.80
CA ASP A 58 17.94 -4.77 18.06
C ASP A 58 19.33 -4.58 18.68
N ASP A 59 19.60 -5.35 19.71
CA ASP A 59 20.86 -5.36 20.48
C ASP A 59 21.99 -6.19 19.85
N ARG A 60 21.79 -6.80 18.68
CA ARG A 60 22.76 -7.66 18.03
C ARG A 60 24.05 -6.92 17.72
N GLU A 61 25.17 -7.34 18.30
CA GLU A 61 26.49 -6.68 18.15
C GLU A 61 27.23 -7.06 16.86
N ASN A 62 26.90 -8.22 16.27
CA ASN A 62 27.55 -8.77 15.08
C ASN A 62 27.12 -8.11 13.76
N TYR A 63 26.19 -7.14 13.79
CA TYR A 63 25.72 -6.41 12.63
C TYR A 63 25.87 -4.90 12.82
N ASN A 64 26.36 -4.23 11.77
CA ASN A 64 26.43 -2.76 11.78
C ASN A 64 25.04 -2.11 11.63
N PRO A 65 24.87 -0.84 12.01
CA PRO A 65 23.59 -0.15 11.93
C PRO A 65 22.94 -0.16 10.53
N GLY A 66 23.74 0.00 9.47
CA GLY A 66 23.23 -0.01 8.09
C GLY A 66 22.62 -1.36 7.70
N TRP A 67 23.19 -2.47 8.11
CA TRP A 67 22.62 -3.80 7.91
C TRP A 67 21.31 -3.96 8.69
N LYS A 68 21.26 -3.51 9.96
CA LYS A 68 20.04 -3.54 10.78
C LYS A 68 18.93 -2.70 10.14
N PHE A 69 19.25 -1.53 9.60
CA PHE A 69 18.29 -0.68 8.89
C PHE A 69 17.65 -1.41 7.72
N ASN A 70 18.49 -1.97 6.85
CA ASN A 70 18.02 -2.73 5.70
C ASN A 70 17.18 -3.95 6.11
N HIS A 71 17.63 -4.70 7.11
CA HIS A 71 16.90 -5.85 7.63
C HIS A 71 15.48 -5.52 8.10
N TRP A 72 15.32 -4.44 8.86
CA TRP A 72 14.02 -4.03 9.37
C TRP A 72 13.17 -3.30 8.31
N GLU A 73 13.81 -2.62 7.37
CA GLU A 73 13.15 -2.02 6.21
C GLU A 73 12.53 -3.09 5.31
N LEU A 74 13.27 -4.17 4.99
CA LEU A 74 12.76 -5.33 4.25
C LEU A 74 11.56 -5.98 4.95
N LYS A 75 11.59 -6.08 6.29
CA LYS A 75 10.49 -6.61 7.10
C LYS A 75 9.29 -5.67 7.20
N GLY A 76 9.39 -4.44 6.74
CA GLY A 76 8.29 -3.48 6.71
C GLY A 76 7.88 -2.94 8.07
N ILE A 77 8.79 -2.86 9.05
CA ILE A 77 8.48 -2.33 10.37
C ILE A 77 8.10 -0.85 10.25
N PRO A 78 6.93 -0.43 10.76
CA PRO A 78 6.40 0.91 10.56
C PRO A 78 7.32 2.05 10.99
N ILE A 79 7.98 1.90 12.15
CA ILE A 79 8.85 2.92 12.73
C ILE A 79 10.19 2.31 13.13
N ARG A 80 11.28 2.93 12.71
CA ARG A 80 12.61 2.71 13.24
C ARG A 80 13.03 3.89 14.09
N LEU A 81 13.48 3.62 15.33
CA LEU A 81 14.08 4.59 16.25
C LEU A 81 15.59 4.37 16.29
N GLU A 82 16.34 5.43 16.07
CA GLU A 82 17.79 5.44 16.06
C GLU A 82 18.27 6.27 17.25
N MET A 83 19.23 5.76 18.03
CA MET A 83 19.83 6.48 19.14
C MET A 83 21.35 6.24 19.19
N GLY A 84 22.11 7.31 19.16
CA GLY A 84 23.54 7.33 19.39
C GLY A 84 23.92 8.27 20.53
N LYS A 85 25.22 8.43 20.77
CA LYS A 85 25.75 9.28 21.84
C LYS A 85 25.20 10.72 21.80
N LYS A 86 25.19 11.32 20.59
CA LYS A 86 24.70 12.69 20.41
C LYS A 86 23.20 12.84 20.70
N ASP A 87 22.43 11.81 20.36
CA ASP A 87 20.99 11.80 20.61
C ASP A 87 20.74 11.64 22.11
N LEU A 88 21.51 10.77 22.78
CA LEU A 88 21.47 10.59 24.22
C LEU A 88 21.77 11.90 24.98
N GLU A 89 22.83 12.62 24.60
CA GLU A 89 23.21 13.91 25.21
C GLU A 89 22.09 14.97 25.08
N LYS A 90 21.34 14.94 23.96
CA LYS A 90 20.23 15.85 23.69
C LYS A 90 18.89 15.37 24.24
N GLN A 91 18.84 14.16 24.78
CA GLN A 91 17.61 13.49 25.20
C GLN A 91 16.61 13.38 24.02
N GLU A 92 17.09 13.00 22.84
CA GLU A 92 16.32 12.83 21.62
C GLU A 92 16.52 11.44 21.03
N VAL A 93 15.60 11.06 20.15
CA VAL A 93 15.75 9.92 19.24
C VAL A 93 15.43 10.35 17.83
N ARG A 94 16.10 9.76 16.86
CA ARG A 94 15.71 9.91 15.46
C ARG A 94 14.71 8.82 15.11
N LEU A 95 13.52 9.26 14.70
CA LEU A 95 12.48 8.40 14.16
C LEU A 95 12.56 8.39 12.63
N VAL A 96 12.40 7.23 12.02
CA VAL A 96 12.28 7.06 10.57
C VAL A 96 11.01 6.28 10.27
N ARG A 97 10.10 6.86 9.48
CA ARG A 97 8.89 6.21 9.00
C ARG A 97 9.22 5.28 7.82
N ARG A 98 8.66 4.07 7.81
CA ARG A 98 8.88 3.11 6.71
C ARG A 98 8.11 3.49 5.45
N ASP A 99 6.90 4.01 5.60
CA ASP A 99 5.97 4.28 4.49
C ASP A 99 6.36 5.48 3.64
N THR A 100 6.99 6.51 4.23
CA THR A 100 7.39 7.75 3.56
C THR A 100 8.90 7.96 3.51
N GLY A 101 9.67 7.32 4.38
CA GLY A 101 11.08 7.59 4.61
C GLY A 101 11.34 8.87 5.39
N GLU A 102 10.31 9.54 5.89
CA GLU A 102 10.44 10.77 6.68
C GLU A 102 11.26 10.52 7.95
N LYS A 103 12.11 11.50 8.29
CA LYS A 103 12.98 11.47 9.47
C LYS A 103 12.59 12.61 10.41
N ILE A 104 12.29 12.27 11.66
CA ILE A 104 11.83 13.22 12.68
C ILE A 104 12.70 13.05 13.92
N GLN A 105 13.08 14.15 14.57
CA GLN A 105 13.70 14.13 15.90
C GLN A 105 12.61 14.30 16.95
N ILE A 106 12.60 13.41 17.96
CA ILE A 106 11.60 13.41 19.03
C ILE A 106 12.33 13.37 20.37
N LYS A 107 11.87 14.16 21.33
CA LYS A 107 12.35 14.10 22.71
C LYS A 107 11.96 12.77 23.37
N THR A 108 12.86 12.23 24.17
CA THR A 108 12.66 10.89 24.79
C THR A 108 11.48 10.87 25.76
N ASP A 109 11.16 11.97 26.43
CA ASP A 109 10.03 12.12 27.35
C ASP A 109 8.66 12.16 26.64
N LEU A 110 8.63 12.49 25.35
CA LEU A 110 7.41 12.53 24.54
C LEU A 110 7.09 11.20 23.84
N LEU A 111 8.00 10.22 23.85
CA LEU A 111 7.84 9.00 23.07
C LEU A 111 6.57 8.23 23.40
N ALA A 112 6.20 8.11 24.68
CA ALA A 112 5.01 7.37 25.09
C ALA A 112 3.70 7.95 24.55
N VAL A 113 3.68 9.23 24.20
CA VAL A 113 2.52 9.94 23.63
C VAL A 113 2.61 10.02 22.12
N GLU A 114 3.76 10.41 21.59
CA GLU A 114 3.92 10.67 20.15
C GLU A 114 3.96 9.38 19.31
N ILE A 115 4.56 8.30 19.81
CA ILE A 115 4.66 7.07 19.03
C ILE A 115 3.29 6.42 18.75
N PRO A 116 2.39 6.22 19.74
CA PRO A 116 1.05 5.73 19.46
C PRO A 116 0.29 6.62 18.46
N ARG A 117 0.35 7.95 18.62
CA ARG A 117 -0.28 8.90 17.70
C ARG A 117 0.26 8.78 16.28
N LEU A 118 1.58 8.66 16.11
CA LEU A 118 2.22 8.49 14.80
C LEU A 118 1.88 7.15 14.17
N LEU A 119 1.77 6.09 14.94
CA LEU A 119 1.35 4.77 14.42
C LEU A 119 -0.08 4.83 13.87
N ASP A 120 -1.00 5.50 14.55
CA ASP A 120 -2.36 5.70 14.03
C ASP A 120 -2.33 6.59 12.78
N GLN A 121 -1.56 7.67 12.78
CA GLN A 121 -1.38 8.52 11.60
C GLN A 121 -0.82 7.74 10.40
N ILE A 122 0.23 6.92 10.57
CA ILE A 122 0.79 6.07 9.52
C ILE A 122 -0.28 5.13 8.97
N HIS A 123 -1.09 4.53 9.84
CA HIS A 123 -2.17 3.64 9.42
C HIS A 123 -3.19 4.34 8.53
N ASP A 124 -3.62 5.54 8.94
CA ASP A 124 -4.57 6.36 8.20
C ASP A 124 -3.98 6.87 6.88
N ASP A 125 -2.72 7.30 6.87
CA ASP A 125 -2.02 7.75 5.66
C ASP A 125 -1.91 6.62 4.63
N MET A 126 -1.56 5.41 5.07
CA MET A 126 -1.51 4.22 4.21
C MET A 126 -2.89 3.87 3.65
N TYR A 127 -3.93 3.95 4.47
CA TYR A 127 -5.31 3.72 4.02
C TYR A 127 -5.73 4.76 2.98
N ARG A 128 -5.54 6.05 3.26
CA ARG A 128 -5.89 7.14 2.34
C ARG A 128 -5.16 7.02 1.01
N LYS A 129 -3.87 6.67 1.02
CA LYS A 129 -3.09 6.44 -0.19
C LYS A 129 -3.66 5.29 -1.02
N ALA A 130 -3.99 4.15 -0.39
CA ALA A 130 -4.57 3.01 -1.08
C ALA A 130 -5.98 3.33 -1.64
N LEU A 131 -6.80 4.05 -0.86
CA LEU A 131 -8.11 4.52 -1.27
C LEU A 131 -8.00 5.44 -2.49
N GLN A 132 -7.13 6.43 -2.45
CA GLN A 132 -6.90 7.35 -3.56
C GLN A 132 -6.44 6.60 -4.82
N THR A 133 -5.48 5.67 -4.67
CA THR A 133 -5.02 4.85 -5.80
C THR A 133 -6.16 4.04 -6.43
N ARG A 134 -7.04 3.45 -5.60
CA ARG A 134 -8.23 2.74 -6.08
C ARG A 134 -9.16 3.68 -6.86
N ASP A 135 -9.46 4.85 -6.31
CA ASP A 135 -10.40 5.80 -6.88
C ASP A 135 -9.87 6.39 -8.20
N ASP A 136 -8.56 6.67 -8.26
CA ASP A 136 -7.89 7.14 -9.48
C ASP A 136 -7.94 6.11 -10.62
N HIS A 137 -7.98 4.82 -10.29
CA HIS A 137 -8.03 3.72 -11.25
C HIS A 137 -9.44 3.12 -11.42
N MET A 138 -10.47 3.73 -10.88
CA MET A 138 -11.86 3.37 -11.12
C MET A 138 -12.47 4.32 -12.16
N LYS A 139 -12.81 3.80 -13.35
CA LYS A 139 -13.39 4.59 -14.45
C LYS A 139 -14.82 4.16 -14.71
N VAL A 140 -15.59 5.03 -15.33
CA VAL A 140 -16.97 4.73 -15.75
C VAL A 140 -17.01 4.77 -17.28
N ALA A 141 -17.60 3.76 -17.90
CA ALA A 141 -17.77 3.71 -19.36
C ALA A 141 -19.21 3.34 -19.73
N TYR A 142 -19.75 4.02 -20.74
CA TYR A 142 -21.11 3.82 -21.23
C TYR A 142 -21.14 3.21 -22.64
N ASN A 143 -20.01 2.98 -23.25
CA ASN A 143 -19.83 2.38 -24.57
C ASN A 143 -18.57 1.50 -24.60
N TRP A 144 -18.43 0.73 -25.69
CA TRP A 144 -17.34 -0.22 -25.85
C TRP A 144 -15.95 0.43 -25.96
N ASP A 145 -15.84 1.52 -26.69
CA ASP A 145 -14.56 2.18 -26.97
C ASP A 145 -13.96 2.80 -25.70
N ASP A 146 -14.78 3.50 -24.91
CA ASP A 146 -14.36 4.04 -23.60
C ASP A 146 -14.00 2.91 -22.63
N PHE A 147 -14.77 1.79 -22.65
CA PHE A 147 -14.51 0.60 -21.84
C PHE A 147 -13.13 0.01 -22.16
N MET A 148 -12.83 -0.23 -23.42
CA MET A 148 -11.54 -0.79 -23.83
C MET A 148 -10.39 0.18 -23.56
N THR A 149 -10.57 1.47 -23.79
CA THR A 149 -9.59 2.51 -23.48
C THR A 149 -9.24 2.51 -21.99
N ALA A 150 -10.26 2.46 -21.12
CA ALA A 150 -10.05 2.43 -19.67
C ALA A 150 -9.37 1.12 -19.22
N LEU A 151 -9.78 -0.04 -19.75
CA LEU A 151 -9.16 -1.33 -19.44
C LEU A 151 -7.69 -1.39 -19.89
N ASN A 152 -7.37 -0.89 -21.08
CA ASN A 152 -6.00 -0.82 -21.59
C ASN A 152 -5.14 0.13 -20.75
N GLY A 153 -5.75 1.17 -20.18
CA GLY A 153 -5.12 2.08 -19.21
C GLY A 153 -4.95 1.50 -17.79
N ARG A 154 -5.04 0.17 -17.63
CA ARG A 154 -4.87 -0.54 -16.33
C ARG A 154 -5.86 -0.11 -15.24
N ASN A 155 -7.09 0.22 -15.65
CA ASN A 155 -8.15 0.58 -14.72
C ASN A 155 -9.15 -0.57 -14.54
N ILE A 156 -9.91 -0.50 -13.45
CA ILE A 156 -11.17 -1.21 -13.29
C ILE A 156 -12.29 -0.30 -13.82
N VAL A 157 -13.30 -0.89 -14.46
CA VAL A 157 -14.30 -0.10 -15.18
C VAL A 157 -15.71 -0.43 -14.70
N LEU A 158 -16.43 0.59 -14.27
CA LEU A 158 -17.84 0.49 -13.91
C LEU A 158 -18.70 0.79 -15.14
N THR A 159 -19.64 -0.09 -15.46
CA THR A 159 -20.51 0.09 -16.64
C THR A 159 -21.95 -0.25 -16.33
N PRO A 160 -22.93 0.39 -17.02
CA PRO A 160 -24.29 -0.10 -17.03
C PRO A 160 -24.37 -1.43 -17.79
N TRP A 161 -25.01 -2.44 -17.19
CA TRP A 161 -24.99 -3.82 -17.63
C TRP A 161 -26.38 -4.47 -17.71
N CYS A 162 -26.60 -5.30 -18.74
CA CYS A 162 -27.87 -5.99 -18.93
C CYS A 162 -28.06 -7.25 -18.07
N ASP A 163 -26.99 -7.67 -17.34
CA ASP A 163 -27.01 -8.84 -16.47
C ASP A 163 -27.39 -10.16 -17.18
N GLU A 164 -26.76 -10.41 -18.31
CA GLU A 164 -26.95 -11.62 -19.11
C GLU A 164 -25.62 -12.40 -19.25
N GLY A 165 -25.53 -13.62 -18.71
CA GLY A 165 -24.29 -14.41 -18.68
C GLY A 165 -23.73 -14.72 -20.09
N VAL A 166 -24.59 -14.93 -21.08
CA VAL A 166 -24.14 -15.14 -22.48
C VAL A 166 -23.41 -13.91 -23.01
N GLN A 167 -23.82 -12.72 -22.61
CA GLN A 167 -23.17 -11.46 -23.03
C GLN A 167 -21.84 -11.26 -22.35
N GLU A 168 -21.63 -11.79 -21.14
CA GLU A 168 -20.37 -11.74 -20.43
C GLU A 168 -19.26 -12.51 -21.19
N GLU A 169 -19.57 -13.71 -21.69
CA GLU A 169 -18.63 -14.48 -22.52
C GLU A 169 -18.28 -13.74 -23.82
N LEU A 170 -19.26 -13.08 -24.45
CA LEU A 170 -18.99 -12.27 -25.65
C LEU A 170 -18.09 -11.05 -25.36
N VAL A 171 -18.29 -10.38 -24.23
CA VAL A 171 -17.40 -9.28 -23.77
C VAL A 171 -15.99 -9.81 -23.55
N LYS A 172 -15.85 -10.95 -22.88
CA LYS A 172 -14.57 -11.62 -22.63
C LYS A 172 -13.84 -11.95 -23.92
N ASP A 173 -14.50 -12.61 -24.86
CA ASP A 173 -13.91 -13.04 -26.12
C ASP A 173 -13.51 -11.82 -26.98
N LYS A 174 -14.41 -10.86 -27.15
CA LYS A 174 -14.14 -9.64 -27.91
C LYS A 174 -13.00 -8.80 -27.32
N SER A 175 -12.97 -8.63 -26.01
CA SER A 175 -11.89 -7.88 -25.35
C SER A 175 -10.53 -8.55 -25.50
N LYS A 176 -10.50 -9.89 -25.46
CA LYS A 176 -9.28 -10.67 -25.71
C LYS A 176 -8.80 -10.52 -27.16
N GLU A 177 -9.71 -10.65 -28.12
CA GLU A 177 -9.39 -10.52 -29.56
C GLU A 177 -8.82 -9.13 -29.86
N GLU A 178 -9.45 -8.07 -29.38
CA GLU A 178 -8.95 -6.70 -29.58
C GLU A 178 -7.59 -6.46 -28.92
N SER A 179 -7.37 -6.99 -27.71
CA SER A 179 -6.07 -6.89 -27.05
C SER A 179 -4.94 -7.60 -27.80
N LEU A 180 -5.23 -8.76 -28.39
CA LEU A 180 -4.27 -9.50 -29.20
C LEU A 180 -3.94 -8.76 -30.51
N LYS A 181 -4.92 -8.08 -31.14
CA LYS A 181 -4.67 -7.24 -32.31
C LYS A 181 -3.74 -6.06 -31.97
N ILE A 182 -4.01 -5.36 -30.87
CA ILE A 182 -3.16 -4.26 -30.39
C ILE A 182 -1.73 -4.76 -30.13
N MET A 183 -1.57 -5.91 -29.49
CA MET A 183 -0.26 -6.53 -29.26
C MET A 183 0.49 -6.85 -30.56
N GLN A 184 -0.20 -7.33 -31.58
CA GLN A 184 0.41 -7.63 -32.89
C GLN A 184 0.85 -6.35 -33.64
N GLU A 185 0.14 -5.24 -33.45
CA GLU A 185 0.43 -3.94 -34.09
C GLU A 185 1.52 -3.15 -33.36
N ALA A 186 1.62 -3.31 -32.02
CA ALA A 186 2.53 -2.53 -31.16
C ALA A 186 3.98 -3.03 -31.18
N GLY A 187 4.25 -4.29 -31.59
CA GLY A 187 5.59 -4.90 -31.55
C GLY A 187 6.01 -5.42 -30.18
N GLU A 188 7.20 -6.07 -30.13
CA GLU A 188 7.68 -6.81 -28.94
C GLU A 188 8.04 -5.92 -27.72
N ASP A 189 8.20 -4.62 -27.90
CA ASP A 189 8.69 -3.69 -26.86
C ASP A 189 7.56 -2.99 -26.06
N GLU A 190 6.30 -3.16 -26.44
CA GLU A 190 5.18 -2.52 -25.71
C GLU A 190 4.53 -3.49 -24.72
N ASP A 191 4.38 -3.02 -23.47
CA ASP A 191 3.74 -3.76 -22.36
C ASP A 191 2.21 -3.78 -22.53
N VAL A 192 1.74 -4.53 -23.55
CA VAL A 192 0.32 -4.67 -23.89
C VAL A 192 -0.35 -5.70 -22.98
N LEU A 193 -1.47 -5.32 -22.37
CA LEU A 193 -2.26 -6.20 -21.52
C LEU A 193 -3.11 -7.16 -22.37
N THR A 194 -2.85 -8.47 -22.29
CA THR A 194 -3.53 -9.51 -23.07
C THR A 194 -4.65 -10.22 -22.33
N GLY A 195 -4.82 -9.96 -21.03
CA GLY A 195 -5.90 -10.55 -20.24
C GLY A 195 -7.29 -10.14 -20.73
N SER A 196 -8.25 -11.07 -20.72
CA SER A 196 -9.64 -10.79 -21.07
C SER A 196 -10.36 -9.99 -20.01
N ALA A 197 -11.37 -9.21 -20.41
CA ALA A 197 -12.28 -8.56 -19.49
C ALA A 197 -13.17 -9.59 -18.79
N LYS A 198 -13.37 -9.45 -17.48
CA LYS A 198 -14.33 -10.23 -16.70
C LYS A 198 -15.06 -9.34 -15.71
N THR A 199 -16.29 -9.69 -15.40
CA THR A 199 -17.02 -9.10 -14.28
C THR A 199 -16.31 -9.43 -12.98
N LEU A 200 -16.13 -8.43 -12.12
CA LEU A 200 -15.54 -8.56 -10.79
C LEU A 200 -16.63 -8.67 -9.73
N CYS A 201 -17.58 -7.77 -9.77
CA CYS A 201 -18.75 -7.75 -8.88
C CYS A 201 -19.83 -6.80 -9.38
N LEU A 202 -21.02 -6.91 -8.77
CA LEU A 202 -22.07 -5.93 -8.79
C LEU A 202 -21.97 -5.13 -7.49
N PRO A 203 -21.46 -3.89 -7.50
CA PRO A 203 -21.26 -3.13 -6.26
C PRO A 203 -22.61 -2.78 -5.63
N PHE A 204 -22.73 -2.94 -4.31
CA PHE A 204 -23.94 -2.55 -3.56
C PHE A 204 -24.19 -1.03 -3.63
N GLU A 205 -23.10 -0.27 -3.56
CA GLU A 205 -23.10 1.18 -3.65
C GLU A 205 -22.13 1.61 -4.75
N PRO A 206 -22.57 1.62 -6.03
CA PRO A 206 -21.71 2.04 -7.13
C PRO A 206 -21.40 3.54 -7.02
N ILE A 207 -20.17 3.94 -7.43
CA ILE A 207 -19.75 5.36 -7.45
C ILE A 207 -20.65 6.23 -8.35
N VAL A 208 -21.26 5.61 -9.35
CA VAL A 208 -22.31 6.22 -10.18
C VAL A 208 -23.48 5.25 -10.20
N PRO A 209 -24.65 5.66 -9.68
CA PRO A 209 -25.85 4.82 -9.70
C PRO A 209 -26.41 4.68 -11.11
N LEU A 210 -27.06 3.55 -11.37
CA LEU A 210 -27.82 3.35 -12.61
C LEU A 210 -28.97 4.37 -12.68
N LYS A 211 -29.17 4.97 -13.85
CA LYS A 211 -30.25 5.94 -14.12
C LYS A 211 -31.28 5.29 -15.00
N GLU A 212 -32.53 5.82 -14.89
CA GLU A 212 -33.62 5.44 -15.80
C GLU A 212 -33.21 5.77 -17.26
N GLY A 213 -33.37 4.80 -18.16
CA GLY A 213 -32.99 4.93 -19.56
C GLY A 213 -31.55 4.55 -19.90
N ASP A 214 -30.71 4.25 -18.91
CA ASP A 214 -29.33 3.75 -19.16
C ASP A 214 -29.36 2.45 -19.97
N LYS A 215 -28.45 2.35 -20.94
CA LYS A 215 -28.32 1.18 -21.81
C LYS A 215 -27.03 0.45 -21.49
N CYS A 216 -27.08 -0.86 -21.60
CA CYS A 216 -25.90 -1.73 -21.50
C CYS A 216 -24.81 -1.24 -22.47
N PHE A 217 -23.61 -1.03 -21.95
CA PHE A 217 -22.46 -0.51 -22.71
C PHE A 217 -22.07 -1.37 -23.91
N PHE A 218 -22.42 -2.67 -23.87
CA PHE A 218 -22.07 -3.65 -24.90
C PHE A 218 -23.21 -3.92 -25.88
N THR A 219 -24.43 -4.17 -25.38
CA THR A 219 -25.56 -4.63 -26.19
C THR A 219 -26.51 -3.53 -26.63
N GLY A 220 -26.47 -2.36 -25.95
CA GLY A 220 -27.48 -1.30 -26.15
C GLY A 220 -28.87 -1.62 -25.59
N LYS A 221 -29.11 -2.81 -25.01
CA LYS A 221 -30.35 -3.16 -24.32
C LYS A 221 -30.50 -2.33 -23.05
N PRO A 222 -31.71 -2.23 -22.46
CA PRO A 222 -31.84 -1.60 -21.15
C PRO A 222 -30.91 -2.21 -20.11
N ALA A 223 -30.18 -1.38 -19.39
CA ALA A 223 -29.35 -1.83 -18.30
C ALA A 223 -30.19 -2.18 -17.07
N LYS A 224 -29.77 -3.20 -16.32
CA LYS A 224 -30.44 -3.65 -15.09
C LYS A 224 -29.61 -3.31 -13.84
N VAL A 225 -28.28 -3.28 -13.97
CA VAL A 225 -27.34 -3.08 -12.88
C VAL A 225 -26.11 -2.29 -13.35
N MET A 226 -25.34 -1.79 -12.40
CA MET A 226 -23.96 -1.36 -12.66
C MET A 226 -23.04 -2.51 -12.34
N ALA A 227 -22.16 -2.88 -13.27
CA ALA A 227 -21.20 -3.97 -13.11
C ALA A 227 -19.75 -3.43 -13.14
N LEU A 228 -18.91 -3.96 -12.29
CA LEU A 228 -17.49 -3.65 -12.24
C LEU A 228 -16.69 -4.70 -13.01
N TRP A 229 -15.80 -4.25 -13.88
CA TRP A 229 -15.00 -5.08 -14.77
C TRP A 229 -13.51 -4.87 -14.53
N GLY A 230 -12.74 -5.90 -14.78
CA GLY A 230 -11.28 -5.84 -14.79
C GLY A 230 -10.69 -6.87 -15.72
N ARG A 231 -9.38 -6.77 -15.96
CA ARG A 231 -8.66 -7.81 -16.69
C ARG A 231 -8.38 -9.01 -15.79
N SER A 232 -8.54 -10.19 -16.37
CA SER A 232 -8.20 -11.47 -15.74
C SER A 232 -7.20 -12.22 -16.61
N TYR A 233 -6.17 -12.75 -15.99
CA TYR A 233 -5.12 -13.55 -16.60
C TYR A 233 -5.33 -15.02 -16.31
#